data_d784106e81fa93d08f40cac419c90b0c
#
_entry.id   d784106e81fa93d08f40cac419c90b0c
#
_cell.length_a   1.000
_cell.length_b   1.000
_cell.length_c   1.000
_cell.angle_alpha   90.00
_cell.angle_beta   90.00
_cell.angle_gamma   90.00
#
_symmetry.space_group_name_H-M   'P 1'
#
loop_
_entity.id
_entity.type
_entity.pdbx_description
1 polymer ?
#
loop_
_entity_poly.entity_id
_entity_poly.type
_entity_poly.pdbx_seq_one_letter_code
_entity_poly.pdbx_strand_id
1 'polypeptide(L)'
;MDLIKNSFLEAQQVLEAFISDEKNLGQVKNAGDLLVDMFRQGGKVFSCGNGGSLCDAMHFAEELTGRFRHERAALPAIAIADPSHFTCVSNDMSFDSVFSKYLEALGNRGDVLLAISTSGNSSNILQAIDTAHVKGMKVIGLTGKTGGEMKEKCDITLSLIHI
;
A
#
# COMPACT_ATOMS: atom_id res chain seq x y z
N MET A 1 34.04 4.72 2.14
CA MET A 1 33.39 5.89 2.78
C MET A 1 32.50 6.65 1.79
N ASP A 2 33.02 6.93 0.58
CA ASP A 2 32.25 7.70 -0.45
C ASP A 2 30.95 7.03 -0.90
N LEU A 3 30.93 5.70 -1.08
CA LEU A 3 29.70 4.97 -1.45
C LEU A 3 28.58 5.15 -0.41
N ILE A 4 28.93 4.99 0.87
CA ILE A 4 27.96 5.14 1.97
C ILE A 4 27.41 6.57 2.01
N LYS A 5 28.30 7.56 1.94
CA LYS A 5 27.91 8.97 1.92
C LYS A 5 27.01 9.30 0.73
N ASN A 6 27.36 8.79 -0.45
CA ASN A 6 26.59 9.02 -1.67
C ASN A 6 25.17 8.43 -1.56
N SER A 7 25.00 7.23 -0.99
CA SER A 7 23.68 6.65 -0.76
C SER A 7 22.80 7.51 0.16
N PHE A 8 23.38 8.10 1.23
CA PHE A 8 22.62 9.02 2.09
C PHE A 8 22.29 10.35 1.39
N LEU A 9 23.20 10.87 0.58
CA LEU A 9 22.96 12.09 -0.20
C LEU A 9 21.86 11.87 -1.25
N GLU A 10 21.85 10.71 -1.91
CA GLU A 10 20.78 10.34 -2.84
C GLU A 10 19.43 10.28 -2.14
N ALA A 11 19.34 9.60 -1.00
CA ALA A 11 18.10 9.55 -0.20
C ALA A 11 17.63 10.95 0.23
N GLN A 12 18.54 11.84 0.63
CA GLN A 12 18.24 13.23 0.96
C GLN A 12 17.66 13.98 -0.25
N GLN A 13 18.29 13.86 -1.42
CA GLN A 13 17.82 14.51 -2.65
C GLN A 13 16.41 14.04 -3.05
N VAL A 14 16.14 12.75 -2.93
CA VAL A 14 14.81 12.18 -3.19
C VAL A 14 13.77 12.79 -2.26
N LEU A 15 14.06 12.86 -0.96
CA LEU A 15 13.15 13.45 0.02
C LEU A 15 12.93 14.94 -0.25
N GLU A 16 13.99 15.70 -0.53
CA GLU A 16 13.89 17.12 -0.85
C GLU A 16 13.05 17.35 -2.11
N ALA A 17 13.25 16.55 -3.17
CA ALA A 17 12.45 16.63 -4.38
C ALA A 17 10.96 16.33 -4.12
N PHE A 18 10.68 15.31 -3.28
CA PHE A 18 9.31 14.94 -2.94
C PHE A 18 8.57 16.05 -2.17
N ILE A 19 9.20 16.61 -1.13
CA ILE A 19 8.57 17.65 -0.28
C ILE A 19 8.50 19.01 -0.97
N SER A 20 9.34 19.28 -1.98
CA SER A 20 9.32 20.53 -2.74
C SER A 20 8.14 20.63 -3.71
N ASP A 21 7.49 19.53 -4.04
CA ASP A 21 6.29 19.52 -4.86
C ASP A 21 5.04 19.45 -3.97
N GLU A 22 4.35 20.57 -3.85
CA GLU A 22 3.09 20.67 -3.09
C GLU A 22 2.03 19.65 -3.54
N LYS A 23 2.08 19.21 -4.79
CA LYS A 23 1.18 18.18 -5.30
C LYS A 23 1.39 16.85 -4.59
N ASN A 24 2.64 16.48 -4.30
CA ASN A 24 2.95 15.26 -3.56
C ASN A 24 2.39 15.32 -2.14
N LEU A 25 2.59 16.44 -1.45
CA LEU A 25 2.04 16.66 -0.10
C LEU A 25 0.51 16.67 -0.11
N GLY A 26 -0.10 17.24 -1.15
CA GLY A 26 -1.53 17.19 -1.38
C GLY A 26 -2.05 15.75 -1.54
N GLN A 27 -1.33 14.90 -2.27
CA GLN A 27 -1.69 13.48 -2.42
C GLN A 27 -1.57 12.71 -1.10
N VAL A 28 -0.54 12.97 -0.30
CA VAL A 28 -0.40 12.36 1.04
C VAL A 28 -1.60 12.77 1.91
N LYS A 29 -1.97 14.04 1.89
CA LYS A 29 -3.15 14.54 2.60
C LYS A 29 -4.43 13.84 2.12
N ASN A 30 -4.64 13.73 0.81
CA ASN A 30 -5.82 13.07 0.23
C ASN A 30 -5.91 11.60 0.64
N ALA A 31 -4.77 10.89 0.67
CA ALA A 31 -4.71 9.51 1.15
C ALA A 31 -5.10 9.41 2.63
N GLY A 32 -4.61 10.33 3.46
CA GLY A 32 -4.98 10.43 4.87
C GLY A 32 -6.47 10.71 5.06
N ASP A 33 -7.02 11.68 4.35
CA ASP A 33 -8.44 12.04 4.40
C ASP A 33 -9.32 10.84 3.98
N LEU A 34 -8.95 10.13 2.92
CA LEU A 34 -9.65 8.92 2.46
C LEU A 34 -9.70 7.83 3.55
N LEU A 35 -8.58 7.59 4.24
CA LEU A 35 -8.53 6.62 5.34
C LEU A 35 -9.38 7.07 6.52
N VAL A 36 -9.33 8.35 6.89
CA VAL A 36 -10.14 8.91 7.98
C VAL A 36 -11.63 8.74 7.69
N ASP A 37 -12.06 9.09 6.48
CA ASP A 37 -13.47 8.97 6.09
C ASP A 37 -13.93 7.52 6.04
N MET A 38 -13.09 6.61 5.54
CA MET A 38 -13.34 5.17 5.55
C MET A 38 -13.52 4.65 6.99
N PHE A 39 -12.62 4.99 7.93
CA PHE A 39 -12.75 4.57 9.33
C PHE A 39 -14.00 5.14 10.00
N ARG A 40 -14.36 6.40 9.73
CA ARG A 40 -15.59 7.02 10.25
C ARG A 40 -16.85 6.32 9.76
N GLN A 41 -16.80 5.72 8.58
CA GLN A 41 -17.91 4.95 7.99
C GLN A 41 -17.91 3.48 8.43
N GLY A 42 -17.00 3.07 9.31
CA GLY A 42 -16.92 1.71 9.83
C GLY A 42 -16.21 0.72 8.89
N GLY A 43 -15.51 1.23 7.88
CA GLY A 43 -14.67 0.43 6.98
C GLY A 43 -13.33 0.03 7.61
N LYS A 44 -12.58 -0.78 6.89
CA LYS A 44 -11.23 -1.22 7.26
C LYS A 44 -10.26 -1.05 6.09
N VAL A 45 -8.97 -0.96 6.41
CA VAL A 45 -7.92 -0.93 5.39
C VAL A 45 -7.22 -2.29 5.31
N PHE A 46 -7.03 -2.77 4.08
CA PHE A 46 -6.14 -3.87 3.76
C PHE A 46 -4.81 -3.30 3.23
N SER A 47 -3.71 -3.96 3.54
CA SER A 47 -2.41 -3.63 2.96
C SER A 47 -1.74 -4.86 2.36
N CYS A 48 -1.04 -4.68 1.23
CA CYS A 48 -0.33 -5.75 0.55
C CYS A 48 0.95 -5.24 -0.15
N GLY A 49 1.90 -6.14 -0.33
CA GLY A 49 3.17 -5.89 -0.99
C GLY A 49 3.99 -7.18 -1.09
N ASN A 50 5.08 -7.17 -1.83
CA ASN A 50 6.00 -8.29 -1.95
C ASN A 50 7.31 -8.00 -1.21
N GLY A 51 7.93 -9.00 -0.58
CA GLY A 51 9.23 -8.86 0.07
C GLY A 51 9.29 -7.73 1.10
N GLY A 52 10.17 -6.74 0.91
CA GLY A 52 10.26 -5.56 1.78
C GLY A 52 8.96 -4.76 1.83
N SER A 53 8.27 -4.61 0.72
CA SER A 53 6.95 -3.95 0.67
C SER A 53 5.88 -4.70 1.48
N LEU A 54 6.02 -6.04 1.68
CA LEU A 54 5.16 -6.76 2.61
C LEU A 54 5.48 -6.40 4.06
N CYS A 55 6.76 -6.22 4.39
CA CYS A 55 7.15 -5.73 5.71
C CYS A 55 6.56 -4.34 6.00
N ASP A 56 6.60 -3.44 5.01
CA ASP A 56 5.99 -2.10 5.12
C ASP A 56 4.47 -2.19 5.28
N ALA A 57 3.82 -3.08 4.52
CA ALA A 57 2.37 -3.33 4.64
C ALA A 57 1.98 -3.86 6.03
N MET A 58 2.78 -4.76 6.59
CA MET A 58 2.59 -5.29 7.96
C MET A 58 2.81 -4.20 9.01
N HIS A 59 3.88 -3.41 8.87
CA HIS A 59 4.18 -2.31 9.78
C HIS A 59 3.07 -1.26 9.77
N PHE A 60 2.59 -0.86 8.58
CA PHE A 60 1.45 0.04 8.45
C PHE A 60 0.19 -0.48 9.18
N ALA A 61 -0.14 -1.75 9.02
CA ALA A 61 -1.33 -2.32 9.66
C ALA A 61 -1.19 -2.41 11.18
N GLU A 62 -0.02 -2.78 11.70
CA GLU A 62 0.21 -2.89 13.14
C GLU A 62 0.22 -1.51 13.82
N GLU A 63 0.75 -0.48 13.19
CA GLU A 63 0.70 0.89 13.71
C GLU A 63 -0.74 1.42 13.78
N LEU A 64 -1.64 0.96 12.94
CA LEU A 64 -3.06 1.31 12.99
C LEU A 64 -3.82 0.49 14.03
N THR A 65 -3.58 -0.80 14.15
CA THR A 65 -4.24 -1.69 15.13
C THR A 65 -3.69 -1.49 16.54
N GLY A 66 -2.41 -1.16 16.65
CA GLY A 66 -1.77 -0.75 17.89
C GLY A 66 -1.85 0.77 18.08
N ARG A 67 -0.70 1.44 18.09
CA ARG A 67 -0.65 2.90 18.16
C ARG A 67 0.63 3.44 17.51
N PHE A 68 0.53 4.59 16.88
CA PHE A 68 1.67 5.38 16.43
C PHE A 68 1.75 6.68 17.23
N ARG A 69 2.85 6.90 17.97
CA ARG A 69 3.19 8.08 18.82
C ARG A 69 2.22 8.38 19.96
N HIS A 70 0.92 8.54 19.66
CA HIS A 70 -0.08 8.98 20.65
C HIS A 70 -1.08 7.87 20.95
N GLU A 71 -1.60 7.86 22.18
CA GLU A 71 -2.67 6.95 22.54
C GLU A 71 -3.97 7.31 21.80
N ARG A 72 -4.61 6.29 21.24
CA ARG A 72 -5.89 6.38 20.53
C ARG A 72 -6.58 5.02 20.51
N ALA A 73 -7.84 5.00 20.13
CA ALA A 73 -8.54 3.76 19.83
C ALA A 73 -7.87 3.01 18.66
N ALA A 74 -7.87 1.67 18.71
CA ALA A 74 -7.40 0.83 17.62
C ALA A 74 -8.23 1.07 16.34
N LEU A 75 -7.58 1.06 15.20
CA LEU A 75 -8.21 1.22 13.89
C LEU A 75 -8.16 -0.10 13.12
N PRO A 76 -9.23 -0.49 12.41
CA PRO A 76 -9.29 -1.78 11.73
C PRO A 76 -8.41 -1.79 10.49
N ALA A 77 -7.25 -2.45 10.60
CA ALA A 77 -6.27 -2.62 9.52
C ALA A 77 -5.80 -4.07 9.46
N ILE A 78 -5.60 -4.59 8.25
CA ILE A 78 -5.21 -5.98 8.00
C ILE A 78 -4.12 -6.01 6.94
N ALA A 79 -2.92 -6.45 7.29
CA ALA A 79 -1.93 -6.84 6.29
C ALA A 79 -2.26 -8.23 5.73
N ILE A 80 -2.27 -8.38 4.41
CA ILE A 80 -2.45 -9.68 3.75
C ILE A 80 -1.09 -10.39 3.79
N ALA A 81 -0.83 -11.14 4.88
CA ALA A 81 0.48 -11.71 5.19
C ALA A 81 0.40 -13.12 5.81
N ASP A 82 -0.76 -13.78 5.75
CA ASP A 82 -0.93 -15.13 6.32
C ASP A 82 -0.15 -16.16 5.49
N PRO A 83 0.83 -16.86 6.07
CA PRO A 83 1.66 -17.81 5.34
C PRO A 83 0.87 -19.05 4.88
N SER A 84 -0.17 -19.46 5.60
CA SER A 84 -1.01 -20.59 5.18
C SER A 84 -1.83 -20.23 3.95
N HIS A 85 -2.39 -19.03 3.92
CA HIS A 85 -3.10 -18.50 2.74
C HIS A 85 -2.15 -18.40 1.53
N PHE A 86 -0.96 -17.83 1.70
CA PHE A 86 0.01 -17.69 0.61
C PHE A 86 0.42 -19.04 0.03
N THR A 87 0.76 -20.00 0.89
CA THR A 87 1.20 -21.32 0.42
C THR A 87 0.06 -22.09 -0.25
N CYS A 88 -1.15 -22.04 0.29
CA CYS A 88 -2.33 -22.67 -0.29
C CYS A 88 -2.67 -22.08 -1.66
N VAL A 89 -2.89 -20.76 -1.74
CA VAL A 89 -3.30 -20.09 -2.99
C VAL A 89 -2.21 -20.20 -4.06
N SER A 90 -0.93 -20.08 -3.68
CA SER A 90 0.17 -20.23 -4.63
C SER A 90 0.27 -21.64 -5.19
N ASN A 91 0.02 -22.68 -4.36
CA ASN A 91 0.07 -24.08 -4.79
C ASN A 91 -1.13 -24.46 -5.65
N ASP A 92 -2.33 -24.05 -5.25
CA ASP A 92 -3.58 -24.51 -5.87
C ASP A 92 -4.02 -23.66 -7.08
N MET A 93 -3.53 -22.44 -7.17
CA MET A 93 -3.88 -21.47 -8.23
C MET A 93 -2.61 -20.86 -8.84
N SER A 94 -2.17 -19.70 -8.29
CA SER A 94 -0.93 -19.03 -8.67
C SER A 94 -0.52 -18.01 -7.61
N PHE A 95 0.76 -17.65 -7.58
CA PHE A 95 1.24 -16.56 -6.75
C PHE A 95 0.62 -15.20 -7.13
N ASP A 96 0.19 -15.04 -8.38
CA ASP A 96 -0.49 -13.82 -8.83
C ASP A 96 -1.84 -13.61 -8.15
N SER A 97 -2.45 -14.66 -7.62
CA SER A 97 -3.78 -14.62 -7.00
C SER A 97 -3.78 -14.44 -5.48
N VAL A 98 -2.61 -14.42 -4.83
CA VAL A 98 -2.53 -14.47 -3.36
C VAL A 98 -3.24 -13.30 -2.68
N PHE A 99 -3.13 -12.09 -3.20
CA PHE A 99 -3.78 -10.91 -2.63
C PHE A 99 -5.23 -10.77 -3.09
N SER A 100 -5.49 -11.01 -4.38
CA SER A 100 -6.83 -10.90 -4.95
C SER A 100 -7.81 -11.87 -4.30
N LYS A 101 -7.42 -13.13 -4.06
CA LYS A 101 -8.27 -14.13 -3.37
C LYS A 101 -8.61 -13.74 -1.93
N TYR A 102 -7.67 -13.12 -1.23
CA TYR A 102 -7.94 -12.61 0.11
C TYR A 102 -8.97 -11.48 0.11
N LEU A 103 -8.85 -10.56 -0.85
CA LEU A 103 -9.80 -9.46 -1.01
C LEU A 103 -11.17 -9.92 -1.52
N GLU A 104 -11.25 -10.93 -2.39
CA GLU A 104 -12.52 -11.54 -2.78
C GLU A 104 -13.32 -12.03 -1.56
N ALA A 105 -12.63 -12.65 -0.62
CA ALA A 105 -13.24 -13.23 0.58
C ALA A 105 -13.64 -12.17 1.62
N LEU A 106 -12.77 -11.20 1.90
CA LEU A 106 -12.87 -10.35 3.09
C LEU A 106 -13.09 -8.87 2.81
N GLY A 107 -12.86 -8.41 1.57
CA GLY A 107 -13.07 -7.02 1.15
C GLY A 107 -14.55 -6.69 0.99
N ASN A 108 -14.94 -5.51 1.41
CA ASN A 108 -16.31 -5.00 1.28
C ASN A 108 -16.31 -3.61 0.62
N ARG A 109 -17.46 -3.23 0.09
CA ARG A 109 -17.67 -1.86 -0.40
C ARG A 109 -17.38 -0.86 0.72
N GLY A 110 -16.59 0.16 0.40
CA GLY A 110 -16.20 1.22 1.33
C GLY A 110 -14.92 0.94 2.12
N ASP A 111 -14.35 -0.27 2.03
CA ASP A 111 -13.00 -0.54 2.51
C ASP A 111 -11.95 0.12 1.60
N VAL A 112 -10.70 0.17 2.07
CA VAL A 112 -9.56 0.70 1.31
C VAL A 112 -8.47 -0.38 1.18
N LEU A 113 -7.81 -0.43 0.03
CA LEU A 113 -6.58 -1.18 -0.20
C LEU A 113 -5.39 -0.23 -0.25
N LEU A 114 -4.38 -0.45 0.59
CA LEU A 114 -3.03 0.09 0.42
C LEU A 114 -2.18 -0.94 -0.34
N ALA A 115 -1.89 -0.66 -1.60
CA ALA A 115 -1.10 -1.51 -2.48
C ALA A 115 0.32 -0.96 -2.61
N ILE A 116 1.35 -1.78 -2.29
CA ILE A 116 2.74 -1.34 -2.29
C ILE A 116 3.55 -2.14 -3.31
N SER A 117 4.11 -1.47 -4.31
CA SER A 117 5.00 -2.07 -5.31
C SER A 117 5.99 -1.04 -5.87
N THR A 118 7.27 -1.21 -5.60
CA THR A 118 8.33 -0.29 -6.07
C THR A 118 8.37 -0.16 -7.59
N SER A 119 8.10 -1.24 -8.33
CA SER A 119 8.04 -1.20 -9.80
C SER A 119 6.70 -0.69 -10.34
N GLY A 120 5.64 -0.80 -9.54
CA GLY A 120 4.26 -0.54 -9.96
C GLY A 120 3.70 -1.56 -10.97
N ASN A 121 4.40 -2.71 -11.18
CA ASN A 121 4.08 -3.69 -12.22
C ASN A 121 3.97 -5.12 -11.71
N SER A 122 3.96 -5.35 -10.40
CA SER A 122 3.82 -6.70 -9.83
C SER A 122 2.43 -7.25 -10.13
N SER A 123 2.32 -8.38 -10.87
CA SER A 123 1.05 -8.94 -11.33
C SER A 123 0.07 -9.26 -10.21
N ASN A 124 0.54 -9.81 -9.09
CA ASN A 124 -0.31 -10.07 -7.92
C ASN A 124 -0.86 -8.78 -7.28
N ILE A 125 -0.11 -7.69 -7.30
CA ILE A 125 -0.57 -6.37 -6.81
C ILE A 125 -1.60 -5.77 -7.79
N LEU A 126 -1.36 -5.85 -9.10
CA LEU A 126 -2.31 -5.37 -10.11
C LEU A 126 -3.64 -6.13 -10.03
N GLN A 127 -3.61 -7.47 -9.87
CA GLN A 127 -4.82 -8.26 -9.66
C GLN A 127 -5.55 -7.89 -8.36
N ALA A 128 -4.82 -7.58 -7.29
CA ALA A 128 -5.41 -7.10 -6.04
C ALA A 128 -6.15 -5.77 -6.23
N ILE A 129 -5.57 -4.84 -6.99
CA ILE A 129 -6.18 -3.54 -7.31
C ILE A 129 -7.48 -3.75 -8.11
N ASP A 130 -7.44 -4.58 -9.16
CA ASP A 130 -8.61 -4.86 -9.98
C ASP A 130 -9.73 -5.50 -9.12
N THR A 131 -9.37 -6.43 -8.24
CA THR A 131 -10.32 -7.05 -7.31
C THR A 131 -10.89 -6.05 -6.30
N ALA A 132 -10.07 -5.17 -5.76
CA ALA A 132 -10.53 -4.11 -4.86
C ALA A 132 -11.60 -3.23 -5.53
N HIS A 133 -11.39 -2.82 -6.77
CA HIS A 133 -12.35 -2.04 -7.53
C HIS A 133 -13.67 -2.80 -7.79
N VAL A 134 -13.59 -4.08 -8.18
CA VAL A 134 -14.78 -4.93 -8.34
C VAL A 134 -15.57 -5.04 -7.03
N LYS A 135 -14.90 -5.08 -5.89
CA LYS A 135 -15.52 -5.09 -4.55
C LYS A 135 -16.06 -3.72 -4.12
N GLY A 136 -15.82 -2.65 -4.88
CA GLY A 136 -16.23 -1.28 -4.55
C GLY A 136 -15.36 -0.64 -3.46
N MET A 137 -14.13 -1.11 -3.31
CA MET A 137 -13.11 -0.53 -2.46
C MET A 137 -12.39 0.61 -3.19
N LYS A 138 -11.76 1.49 -2.42
CA LYS A 138 -10.80 2.49 -2.93
C LYS A 138 -9.38 1.98 -2.80
N VAL A 139 -8.48 2.47 -3.67
CA VAL A 139 -7.10 2.02 -3.71
C VAL A 139 -6.12 3.19 -3.57
N ILE A 140 -5.22 3.07 -2.59
CA ILE A 140 -4.04 3.91 -2.44
C ILE A 140 -2.83 3.10 -2.88
N GLY A 141 -2.09 3.59 -3.88
CA GLY A 141 -0.86 2.98 -4.37
C GLY A 141 0.38 3.67 -3.82
N LEU A 142 1.31 2.91 -3.23
CA LEU A 142 2.67 3.36 -2.98
C LEU A 142 3.59 2.71 -4.01
N THR A 143 4.29 3.53 -4.79
CA THR A 143 5.14 3.04 -5.87
C THR A 143 6.42 3.85 -5.98
N GLY A 144 7.34 3.38 -6.79
CA GLY A 144 8.61 4.06 -7.09
C GLY A 144 8.72 4.41 -8.58
N LYS A 145 9.82 5.03 -8.95
CA LYS A 145 10.16 5.35 -10.35
C LYS A 145 9.00 6.05 -11.09
N THR A 146 8.55 5.46 -12.19
CA THR A 146 7.48 6.01 -13.04
C THR A 146 6.07 5.70 -12.53
N GLY A 147 5.95 4.84 -11.53
CA GLY A 147 4.68 4.37 -10.99
C GLY A 147 4.13 3.10 -11.66
N GLY A 148 4.69 2.70 -12.81
CA GLY A 148 4.22 1.53 -13.56
C GLY A 148 2.72 1.60 -13.90
N GLU A 149 2.11 0.45 -14.11
CA GLU A 149 0.67 0.33 -14.39
C GLU A 149 -0.21 0.73 -13.18
N MET A 150 0.33 0.62 -11.97
CA MET A 150 -0.40 1.03 -10.76
C MET A 150 -0.82 2.48 -10.79
N LYS A 151 -0.01 3.37 -11.39
CA LYS A 151 -0.29 4.81 -11.46
C LYS A 151 -1.65 5.12 -12.09
N GLU A 152 -2.02 4.36 -13.11
CA GLU A 152 -3.29 4.57 -13.85
C GLU A 152 -4.46 3.80 -13.22
N LYS A 153 -4.17 2.82 -12.34
CA LYS A 153 -5.18 1.95 -11.73
C LYS A 153 -5.60 2.39 -10.31
N CYS A 154 -4.75 3.10 -9.57
CA CYS A 154 -5.08 3.52 -8.20
C CYS A 154 -5.90 4.80 -8.17
N ASP A 155 -6.80 4.95 -7.20
CA ASP A 155 -7.55 6.20 -6.96
C ASP A 155 -6.61 7.32 -6.49
N ILE A 156 -5.61 6.98 -5.68
CA ILE A 156 -4.55 7.88 -5.23
C ILE A 156 -3.22 7.15 -5.40
N THR A 157 -2.25 7.80 -6.03
CA THR A 157 -0.90 7.24 -6.19
C THR A 157 0.13 8.16 -5.54
N LEU A 158 0.92 7.60 -4.65
CA LEU A 158 2.10 8.22 -4.07
C LEU A 158 3.34 7.57 -4.69
N SER A 159 4.04 8.32 -5.53
CA SER A 159 5.26 7.85 -6.18
C SER A 159 6.47 8.51 -5.53
N LEU A 160 7.25 7.73 -4.81
CA LEU A 160 8.58 8.11 -4.36
C LEU A 160 9.55 7.75 -5.48
N ILE A 161 10.05 8.74 -6.18
CA ILE A 161 10.73 8.63 -7.48
C ILE A 161 11.99 7.74 -7.48
N HIS A 162 12.56 7.43 -6.32
CA HIS A 162 13.77 6.60 -6.21
C HIS A 162 13.74 5.73 -4.95
N ILE A 163 13.43 4.47 -5.15
CA ILE A 163 13.92 3.37 -4.31
C ILE A 163 14.51 2.32 -5.23
#